data_906406cdb6c12d0b6f43e891a4f073cb
#
_entry.id   906406cdb6c12d0b6f43e891a4f073cb
#
_cell.length_a   1.000
_cell.length_b   1.000
_cell.length_c   1.000
_cell.angle_alpha   90.00
_cell.angle_beta   90.00
_cell.angle_gamma   90.00
#
_symmetry.space_group_name_H-M   'P 1'
#
loop_
_entity.id
_entity.type
_entity.pdbx_description
1 polymer ?
#
loop_
_entity_poly.entity_id
_entity_poly.type
_entity_poly.pdbx_seq_one_letter_code
_entity_poly.pdbx_strand_id
1 'polypeptide(L)'
;MKILVLNSGSSSQKSSLYDIGETLPDDPPVPLWEGKIEWHAEVPEAEVRGARRVVQKDQVNVSSRAQAVEHLLGTLWEGKTRAVASRAEIDVVGHRVVHGGPKYEQAVLLTSEVKSGIARVSAFAPLHNRAELEGIEVIEKVLGPVPQVAVFDTGFHRRMPQAAVVYPGPYQWFESGIHRYGFHGINHQYCAARAAQLLRRDLNSLKLVTCHLGNGCSLAAIQEGHSIDTTMGFTPLEGLMMGNRSGSVDPGILTYLMRQGRLQAQEIDDVLNKESGLLGISGISGDMREILASMKRRHSRAKLAFDIYVHRLQAGIGAMVAVLGGIDVLVFSAGVGENSPEVRDAACKQLGFLGLKLDAAANAQHPPDGDIAAPDSAVRVLIIRAQEDWAIARECWHLMRAPEADDLRCLTLSGKEQTRTL
;
A
#
# COMPACT_ATOMS: atom_id res chain seq x y z
N MET A 1 19.31 -11.18 10.68
CA MET A 1 18.72 -9.88 11.11
C MET A 1 17.23 -10.05 11.26
N LYS A 2 16.72 -9.85 12.47
CA LYS A 2 15.27 -9.93 12.74
C LYS A 2 14.63 -8.58 12.54
N ILE A 3 13.79 -8.45 11.52
CA ILE A 3 13.12 -7.23 11.09
C ILE A 3 11.63 -7.34 11.38
N LEU A 4 11.14 -6.51 12.29
CA LEU A 4 9.72 -6.37 12.54
C LEU A 4 9.16 -5.26 11.61
N VAL A 5 8.05 -5.54 10.95
CA VAL A 5 7.37 -4.57 10.08
C VAL A 5 6.00 -4.23 10.64
N LEU A 6 5.69 -2.93 10.69
CA LEU A 6 4.36 -2.40 10.98
C LEU A 6 3.82 -1.71 9.73
N ASN A 7 2.73 -2.26 9.21
CA ASN A 7 2.01 -1.74 8.06
C ASN A 7 0.62 -1.30 8.52
N SER A 8 0.53 -0.04 8.91
CA SER A 8 -0.70 0.58 9.44
C SER A 8 -1.57 1.09 8.29
N GLY A 9 -2.79 0.59 8.21
CA GLY A 9 -3.83 1.10 7.33
C GLY A 9 -4.96 1.77 8.11
N SER A 10 -5.87 2.46 7.40
CA SER A 10 -7.05 3.09 8.02
C SER A 10 -8.00 2.07 8.66
N SER A 11 -8.12 0.88 8.06
CA SER A 11 -9.06 -0.17 8.45
C SER A 11 -8.42 -1.35 9.18
N SER A 12 -7.11 -1.51 9.10
CA SER A 12 -6.38 -2.61 9.74
C SER A 12 -4.93 -2.27 9.99
N GLN A 13 -4.34 -2.94 10.98
CA GLN A 13 -2.92 -3.00 11.24
C GLN A 13 -2.42 -4.38 10.86
N LYS A 14 -1.41 -4.46 10.01
CA LYS A 14 -0.66 -5.68 9.75
C LYS A 14 0.74 -5.55 10.32
N SER A 15 1.29 -6.64 10.80
CA SER A 15 2.66 -6.69 11.32
C SER A 15 3.27 -8.03 10.99
N SER A 16 4.54 -8.04 10.61
CA SER A 16 5.24 -9.27 10.21
C SER A 16 6.67 -9.26 10.74
N LEU A 17 7.16 -10.39 11.24
CA LEU A 17 8.55 -10.56 11.66
C LEU A 17 9.28 -11.44 10.67
N TYR A 18 10.36 -10.93 10.08
CA TYR A 18 11.26 -11.66 9.19
C TYR A 18 12.59 -11.93 9.88
N ASP A 19 13.21 -13.07 9.56
CA ASP A 19 14.62 -13.33 9.86
C ASP A 19 15.39 -13.45 8.55
N ILE A 20 16.21 -12.45 8.28
CA ILE A 20 16.95 -12.32 7.02
C ILE A 20 18.43 -12.52 7.29
N GLY A 21 19.04 -13.41 6.52
CA GLY A 21 20.46 -13.72 6.61
C GLY A 21 21.37 -12.61 6.10
N GLU A 22 22.57 -12.99 5.69
CA GLU A 22 23.57 -12.08 5.14
C GLU A 22 23.21 -11.59 3.73
N THR A 23 22.38 -12.34 3.03
CA THR A 23 21.89 -12.02 1.68
C THR A 23 20.38 -12.00 1.66
N LEU A 24 19.80 -11.12 0.82
CA LEU A 24 18.37 -11.13 0.57
C LEU A 24 17.99 -12.34 -0.28
N PRO A 25 16.93 -13.07 0.07
CA PRO A 25 16.40 -14.12 -0.79
C PRO A 25 15.73 -13.53 -2.05
N ASP A 26 15.76 -14.28 -3.14
CA ASP A 26 15.11 -13.89 -4.40
C ASP A 26 13.59 -13.87 -4.28
N ASP A 27 13.02 -14.84 -3.56
CA ASP A 27 11.59 -14.93 -3.27
C ASP A 27 11.28 -14.44 -1.86
N PRO A 28 10.10 -13.83 -1.63
CA PRO A 28 9.67 -13.42 -0.29
C PRO A 28 9.68 -14.61 0.69
N PRO A 29 10.43 -14.54 1.79
CA PRO A 29 10.43 -15.60 2.78
C PRO A 29 9.12 -15.61 3.57
N VAL A 30 8.78 -16.78 4.10
CA VAL A 30 7.67 -16.89 5.06
C VAL A 30 8.08 -16.17 6.35
N PRO A 31 7.29 -15.21 6.85
CA PRO A 31 7.59 -14.55 8.10
C PRO A 31 7.54 -15.53 9.28
N LEU A 32 8.37 -15.28 10.28
CA LEU A 32 8.38 -16.05 11.53
C LEU A 32 7.10 -15.86 12.33
N TRP A 33 6.48 -14.71 12.18
CA TRP A 33 5.25 -14.31 12.86
C TRP A 33 4.53 -13.26 12.02
N GLU A 34 3.21 -13.36 11.98
CA GLU A 34 2.30 -12.40 11.37
C GLU A 34 1.20 -12.05 12.36
N GLY A 35 0.89 -10.78 12.47
CA GLY A 35 -0.20 -10.28 13.27
C GLY A 35 -1.08 -9.32 12.47
N LYS A 36 -2.39 -9.40 12.68
CA LYS A 36 -3.36 -8.51 12.06
C LYS A 36 -4.37 -8.05 13.11
N ILE A 37 -4.70 -6.76 13.09
CA ILE A 37 -5.84 -6.19 13.84
C ILE A 37 -6.78 -5.56 12.84
N GLU A 38 -8.07 -5.84 12.96
CA GLU A 38 -9.14 -5.19 12.19
C GLU A 38 -9.93 -4.23 13.10
N TRP A 39 -10.13 -3.00 12.61
CA TRP A 39 -10.75 -1.91 13.38
C TRP A 39 -12.26 -1.73 13.11
N HIS A 40 -12.87 -2.60 12.31
CA HIS A 40 -14.26 -2.44 11.84
C HIS A 40 -15.32 -2.89 12.84
N ALA A 41 -14.95 -3.70 13.82
CA ALA A 41 -15.86 -4.18 14.85
C ALA A 41 -15.92 -3.21 16.05
N GLU A 42 -17.01 -3.24 16.82
CA GLU A 42 -17.10 -2.53 18.10
C GLU A 42 -15.96 -2.90 19.04
N VAL A 43 -15.49 -4.15 18.95
CA VAL A 43 -14.30 -4.66 19.62
C VAL A 43 -13.30 -5.10 18.55
N PRO A 44 -12.05 -4.55 18.52
CA PRO A 44 -11.03 -4.97 17.59
C PRO A 44 -10.73 -6.47 17.68
N GLU A 45 -10.59 -7.13 16.55
CA GLU A 45 -10.20 -8.54 16.46
C GLU A 45 -8.74 -8.64 16.01
N ALA A 46 -7.94 -9.37 16.79
CA ALA A 46 -6.56 -9.69 16.45
C ALA A 46 -6.45 -11.15 15.98
N GLU A 47 -5.82 -11.35 14.84
CA GLU A 47 -5.41 -12.66 14.33
C GLU A 47 -3.89 -12.73 14.29
N VAL A 48 -3.32 -13.77 14.89
CA VAL A 48 -1.87 -13.98 14.97
C VAL A 48 -1.52 -15.36 14.42
N ARG A 49 -0.47 -15.41 13.60
CA ARG A 49 0.10 -16.64 13.04
C ARG A 49 1.58 -16.75 13.42
N GLY A 50 1.95 -17.78 14.17
CA GLY A 50 3.35 -18.08 14.49
C GLY A 50 4.01 -19.01 13.46
N ALA A 51 5.33 -19.14 13.53
CA ALA A 51 6.16 -19.95 12.62
C ALA A 51 5.70 -21.41 12.46
N ARG A 52 5.06 -22.00 13.47
CA ARG A 52 4.51 -23.36 13.44
C ARG A 52 3.09 -23.43 12.85
N ARG A 53 2.65 -22.41 12.13
CA ARG A 53 1.27 -22.24 11.60
C ARG A 53 0.18 -22.29 12.68
N VAL A 54 0.54 -22.03 13.93
CA VAL A 54 -0.44 -21.84 15.00
C VAL A 54 -1.15 -20.54 14.73
N VAL A 55 -2.48 -20.58 14.63
CA VAL A 55 -3.33 -19.39 14.47
C VAL A 55 -4.04 -19.15 15.79
N GLN A 56 -3.98 -17.92 16.28
CA GLN A 56 -4.70 -17.45 17.46
C GLN A 56 -5.58 -16.27 17.03
N LYS A 57 -6.82 -16.27 17.47
CA LYS A 57 -7.77 -15.15 17.28
C LYS A 57 -8.29 -14.71 18.63
N ASP A 58 -8.15 -13.43 18.89
CA ASP A 58 -8.56 -12.84 20.17
C ASP A 58 -9.36 -11.56 19.90
N GLN A 59 -10.42 -11.37 20.69
CA GLN A 59 -11.05 -10.06 20.82
C GLN A 59 -10.20 -9.21 21.77
N VAL A 60 -9.77 -8.06 21.27
CA VAL A 60 -8.86 -7.18 22.02
C VAL A 60 -9.68 -6.09 22.71
N ASN A 61 -10.09 -6.37 23.95
CA ASN A 61 -10.81 -5.43 24.79
C ASN A 61 -9.85 -4.37 25.35
N VAL A 62 -9.59 -3.31 24.57
CA VAL A 62 -8.71 -2.21 24.95
C VAL A 62 -9.33 -0.86 24.58
N SER A 63 -8.92 0.19 25.27
CA SER A 63 -9.49 1.52 25.12
C SER A 63 -8.83 2.35 23.99
N SER A 64 -7.73 1.88 23.38
CA SER A 64 -7.03 2.60 22.33
C SER A 64 -6.35 1.68 21.31
N ARG A 65 -6.10 2.21 20.09
CA ARG A 65 -5.29 1.54 19.06
C ARG A 65 -3.89 1.18 19.58
N ALA A 66 -3.26 2.07 20.32
CA ALA A 66 -1.93 1.86 20.91
C ALA A 66 -1.90 0.62 21.80
N GLN A 67 -2.89 0.45 22.67
CA GLN A 67 -2.98 -0.75 23.53
C GLN A 67 -3.23 -2.03 22.72
N ALA A 68 -4.03 -1.96 21.65
CA ALA A 68 -4.25 -3.12 20.79
C ALA A 68 -2.95 -3.55 20.07
N VAL A 69 -2.16 -2.59 19.59
CA VAL A 69 -0.85 -2.87 18.98
C VAL A 69 0.13 -3.42 20.03
N GLU A 70 0.17 -2.86 21.24
CA GLU A 70 0.98 -3.36 22.35
C GLU A 70 0.63 -4.82 22.70
N HIS A 71 -0.67 -5.13 22.78
CA HIS A 71 -1.17 -6.49 23.00
C HIS A 71 -0.72 -7.45 21.87
N LEU A 72 -0.91 -7.02 20.60
CA LEU A 72 -0.48 -7.81 19.44
C LEU A 72 1.01 -8.11 19.49
N LEU A 73 1.84 -7.11 19.76
CA LEU A 73 3.30 -7.25 19.84
C LEU A 73 3.72 -8.18 20.99
N GLY A 74 2.99 -8.22 22.10
CA GLY A 74 3.24 -9.14 23.21
C GLY A 74 3.26 -10.60 22.78
N THR A 75 2.47 -10.98 21.77
CA THR A 75 2.41 -12.36 21.24
C THR A 75 3.69 -12.79 20.50
N LEU A 76 4.62 -11.84 20.20
CA LEU A 76 5.92 -12.16 19.60
C LEU A 76 6.83 -12.94 20.57
N TRP A 77 6.77 -12.64 21.87
CA TRP A 77 7.62 -13.27 22.90
C TRP A 77 6.83 -14.03 23.96
N GLU A 78 5.50 -13.97 23.93
CA GLU A 78 4.61 -14.66 24.86
C GLU A 78 3.60 -15.56 24.14
N GLY A 79 3.09 -16.58 24.82
CA GLY A 79 2.02 -17.44 24.33
C GLY A 79 2.43 -18.48 23.30
N LYS A 80 1.42 -19.01 22.59
CA LYS A 80 1.57 -20.16 21.66
C LYS A 80 2.18 -19.75 20.30
N THR A 81 2.06 -18.49 19.93
CA THR A 81 2.52 -17.92 18.65
C THR A 81 3.92 -17.32 18.76
N ARG A 82 4.56 -17.43 19.93
CA ARG A 82 5.88 -16.87 20.20
C ARG A 82 6.89 -17.21 19.12
N ALA A 83 7.58 -16.19 18.57
CA ALA A 83 8.58 -16.30 17.52
C ALA A 83 9.99 -15.93 17.99
N VAL A 84 10.13 -15.17 19.09
CA VAL A 84 11.40 -14.78 19.72
C VAL A 84 11.37 -15.07 21.22
N ALA A 85 12.53 -15.21 21.83
CA ALA A 85 12.63 -15.44 23.28
C ALA A 85 12.40 -14.14 24.07
N SER A 86 12.81 -13.02 23.49
CA SER A 86 12.65 -11.70 24.09
C SER A 86 12.60 -10.60 23.02
N ARG A 87 12.11 -9.42 23.41
CA ARG A 87 12.09 -8.23 22.54
C ARG A 87 13.50 -7.77 22.10
N ALA A 88 14.54 -8.12 22.84
CA ALA A 88 15.91 -7.76 22.51
C ALA A 88 16.48 -8.46 21.26
N GLU A 89 15.78 -9.48 20.76
CA GLU A 89 16.16 -10.15 19.51
C GLU A 89 15.72 -9.39 18.24
N ILE A 90 14.91 -8.36 18.37
CA ILE A 90 14.48 -7.53 17.23
C ILE A 90 15.59 -6.53 16.92
N ASP A 91 16.18 -6.61 15.74
CA ASP A 91 17.31 -5.77 15.34
C ASP A 91 16.87 -4.43 14.79
N VAL A 92 15.73 -4.36 14.09
CA VAL A 92 15.19 -3.15 13.47
C VAL A 92 13.69 -3.26 13.27
N VAL A 93 13.00 -2.11 13.27
CA VAL A 93 11.56 -2.03 12.98
C VAL A 93 11.33 -1.14 11.76
N GLY A 94 10.62 -1.67 10.75
CA GLY A 94 10.17 -0.93 9.59
C GLY A 94 8.73 -0.47 9.73
N HIS A 95 8.47 0.79 9.38
CA HIS A 95 7.14 1.38 9.38
C HIS A 95 6.75 1.80 7.97
N ARG A 96 5.56 1.39 7.52
CA ARG A 96 4.93 2.04 6.39
C ARG A 96 4.48 3.42 6.82
N VAL A 97 4.84 4.45 6.05
CA VAL A 97 4.35 5.82 6.21
C VAL A 97 3.69 6.25 4.91
N VAL A 98 2.40 6.61 4.97
CA VAL A 98 1.62 6.88 3.76
C VAL A 98 2.13 8.12 3.05
N HIS A 99 2.50 9.19 3.77
CA HIS A 99 2.89 10.44 3.15
C HIS A 99 4.23 10.98 3.68
N GLY A 100 5.25 10.98 2.80
CA GLY A 100 6.59 11.53 3.13
C GLY A 100 6.73 13.03 2.90
N GLY A 101 5.73 13.69 2.29
CA GLY A 101 5.84 15.07 1.85
C GLY A 101 6.94 15.26 0.81
N PRO A 102 7.37 16.50 0.58
CA PRO A 102 8.41 16.79 -0.41
C PRO A 102 9.82 16.42 0.07
N LYS A 103 10.01 16.09 1.36
CA LYS A 103 11.33 15.87 1.96
C LYS A 103 11.75 14.40 1.95
N TYR A 104 10.81 13.49 2.16
CA TYR A 104 11.15 12.07 2.38
C TYR A 104 10.76 11.23 1.17
N GLU A 105 11.76 11.00 0.32
CA GLU A 105 11.63 10.29 -0.94
C GLU A 105 12.16 8.85 -0.90
N GLN A 106 12.88 8.49 0.16
CA GLN A 106 13.49 7.17 0.36
C GLN A 106 13.23 6.69 1.79
N ALA A 107 13.52 5.42 2.05
CA ALA A 107 13.56 4.90 3.40
C ALA A 107 14.59 5.66 4.24
N VAL A 108 14.23 6.03 5.45
CA VAL A 108 15.10 6.79 6.38
C VAL A 108 15.00 6.25 7.79
N LEU A 109 16.10 6.35 8.55
CA LEU A 109 16.07 6.11 10.00
C LEU A 109 15.20 7.17 10.69
N LEU A 110 14.33 6.71 11.59
CA LEU A 110 13.44 7.57 12.37
C LEU A 110 14.23 8.28 13.46
N THR A 111 14.41 9.58 13.26
CA THR A 111 14.92 10.53 14.25
C THR A 111 13.79 11.45 14.72
N SER A 112 14.03 12.24 15.78
CA SER A 112 13.08 13.27 16.21
C SER A 112 12.74 14.26 15.10
N GLU A 113 13.72 14.58 14.22
CA GLU A 113 13.50 15.44 13.05
C GLU A 113 12.57 14.80 12.03
N VAL A 114 12.77 13.50 11.72
CA VAL A 114 11.94 12.75 10.79
C VAL A 114 10.50 12.64 11.32
N LYS A 115 10.32 12.30 12.60
CA LYS A 115 8.99 12.27 13.25
C LYS A 115 8.28 13.63 13.15
N SER A 116 9.00 14.72 13.45
CA SER A 116 8.47 16.07 13.30
C SER A 116 8.12 16.41 11.85
N GLY A 117 8.89 15.90 10.88
CA GLY A 117 8.62 16.04 9.46
C GLY A 117 7.33 15.33 9.05
N ILE A 118 7.14 14.08 9.47
CA ILE A 118 5.91 13.29 9.22
C ILE A 118 4.71 13.99 9.87
N ALA A 119 4.85 14.51 11.09
CA ALA A 119 3.80 15.25 11.77
C ALA A 119 3.35 16.50 11.00
N ARG A 120 4.28 17.26 10.42
CA ARG A 120 3.97 18.47 9.62
C ARG A 120 3.14 18.15 8.37
N VAL A 121 3.39 17.02 7.72
CA VAL A 121 2.64 16.62 6.51
C VAL A 121 1.38 15.80 6.83
N SER A 122 1.06 15.60 8.10
CA SER A 122 -0.18 14.93 8.52
C SER A 122 -1.44 15.67 8.07
N ALA A 123 -1.36 16.97 7.77
CA ALA A 123 -2.46 17.70 7.16
C ALA A 123 -2.84 17.18 5.76
N PHE A 124 -1.90 16.55 5.03
CA PHE A 124 -2.13 15.98 3.71
C PHE A 124 -2.68 14.54 3.74
N ALA A 125 -2.46 13.82 4.85
CA ALA A 125 -2.98 12.48 5.09
C ALA A 125 -3.40 12.30 6.56
N PRO A 126 -4.40 13.06 7.06
CA PRO A 126 -4.70 13.17 8.49
C PRO A 126 -5.15 11.86 9.12
N LEU A 127 -5.81 10.99 8.35
CA LEU A 127 -6.30 9.69 8.82
C LEU A 127 -5.19 8.63 8.92
N HIS A 128 -4.05 8.82 8.23
CA HIS A 128 -2.99 7.83 8.11
C HIS A 128 -1.75 8.22 8.94
N ASN A 129 -1.10 9.33 8.63
CA ASN A 129 0.17 9.71 9.26
C ASN A 129 0.08 9.84 10.79
N ARG A 130 -1.08 10.23 11.33
CA ARG A 130 -1.29 10.29 12.78
C ARG A 130 -1.26 8.91 13.43
N ALA A 131 -1.99 7.94 12.83
CA ALA A 131 -2.00 6.57 13.32
C ALA A 131 -0.64 5.88 13.19
N GLU A 132 0.14 6.26 12.17
CA GLU A 132 1.49 5.75 11.95
C GLU A 132 2.47 6.31 13.00
N LEU A 133 2.39 7.60 13.35
CA LEU A 133 3.16 8.18 14.44
C LEU A 133 2.84 7.52 15.78
N GLU A 134 1.55 7.27 16.08
CA GLU A 134 1.14 6.51 17.27
C GLU A 134 1.77 5.10 17.28
N GLY A 135 1.85 4.42 16.13
CA GLY A 135 2.52 3.12 16.00
C GLY A 135 4.03 3.20 16.30
N ILE A 136 4.70 4.25 15.83
CA ILE A 136 6.13 4.51 16.09
C ILE A 136 6.35 4.71 17.59
N GLU A 137 5.51 5.51 18.25
CA GLU A 137 5.59 5.78 19.70
C GLU A 137 5.34 4.51 20.52
N VAL A 138 4.42 3.65 20.09
CA VAL A 138 4.19 2.34 20.74
C VAL A 138 5.45 1.47 20.67
N ILE A 139 6.13 1.43 19.52
CA ILE A 139 7.38 0.69 19.38
C ILE A 139 8.46 1.25 20.34
N GLU A 140 8.62 2.56 20.43
CA GLU A 140 9.57 3.17 21.37
C GLU A 140 9.29 2.74 22.81
N LYS A 141 8.02 2.71 23.20
CA LYS A 141 7.59 2.31 24.55
C LYS A 141 7.81 0.81 24.80
N VAL A 142 7.48 -0.05 23.81
CA VAL A 142 7.45 -1.51 23.99
C VAL A 142 8.83 -2.14 23.80
N LEU A 143 9.57 -1.73 22.78
CA LEU A 143 10.87 -2.32 22.42
C LEU A 143 12.06 -1.52 22.98
N GLY A 144 11.84 -0.26 23.36
CA GLY A 144 12.92 0.63 23.80
C GLY A 144 13.78 1.11 22.62
N PRO A 145 15.10 1.29 22.81
CA PRO A 145 15.98 1.91 21.82
C PRO A 145 16.36 0.94 20.68
N VAL A 146 15.37 0.49 19.90
CA VAL A 146 15.57 -0.26 18.67
C VAL A 146 15.61 0.70 17.49
N PRO A 147 16.52 0.53 16.50
CA PRO A 147 16.48 1.30 15.27
C PRO A 147 15.13 1.16 14.57
N GLN A 148 14.57 2.28 14.11
CA GLN A 148 13.31 2.30 13.39
C GLN A 148 13.48 2.99 12.04
N VAL A 149 12.83 2.47 11.00
CA VAL A 149 12.91 2.93 9.61
C VAL A 149 11.54 3.31 9.12
N ALA A 150 11.38 4.51 8.55
CA ALA A 150 10.20 4.91 7.81
C ALA A 150 10.38 4.60 6.32
N VAL A 151 9.40 3.92 5.72
CA VAL A 151 9.32 3.63 4.29
C VAL A 151 8.04 4.27 3.75
N PHE A 152 8.18 5.14 2.75
CA PHE A 152 7.11 6.02 2.31
C PHE A 152 6.39 5.52 1.07
N ASP A 153 5.05 5.47 1.11
CA ASP A 153 4.23 5.11 -0.06
C ASP A 153 4.41 6.07 -1.24
N THR A 154 4.74 7.33 -0.96
CA THR A 154 4.99 8.34 -1.99
C THR A 154 6.38 8.22 -2.64
N GLY A 155 7.31 7.50 -2.03
CA GLY A 155 8.74 7.50 -2.40
C GLY A 155 9.03 7.00 -3.82
N PHE A 156 8.34 5.97 -4.29
CA PHE A 156 8.53 5.42 -5.63
C PHE A 156 8.17 6.40 -6.76
N HIS A 157 7.25 7.34 -6.49
CA HIS A 157 6.75 8.30 -7.47
C HIS A 157 7.60 9.58 -7.57
N ARG A 158 8.64 9.72 -6.76
CA ARG A 158 9.51 10.93 -6.67
C ARG A 158 10.16 11.37 -7.99
N ARG A 159 10.36 10.42 -8.93
CA ARG A 159 11.01 10.68 -10.21
C ARG A 159 10.04 10.96 -11.35
N MET A 160 8.76 11.12 -11.07
CA MET A 160 7.80 11.51 -12.10
C MET A 160 8.22 12.84 -12.73
N PRO A 161 8.06 12.98 -14.07
CA PRO A 161 8.35 14.24 -14.75
C PRO A 161 7.44 15.36 -14.23
N GLN A 162 7.95 16.59 -14.18
CA GLN A 162 7.23 17.73 -13.63
C GLN A 162 5.83 17.93 -14.27
N ALA A 163 5.71 17.61 -15.56
CA ALA A 163 4.43 17.67 -16.27
C ALA A 163 3.37 16.69 -15.74
N ALA A 164 3.76 15.58 -15.11
CA ALA A 164 2.85 14.64 -14.44
C ALA A 164 2.59 15.04 -12.98
N VAL A 165 3.48 15.81 -12.38
CA VAL A 165 3.43 16.19 -10.96
C VAL A 165 2.61 17.45 -10.73
N VAL A 166 2.78 18.49 -11.56
CA VAL A 166 2.16 19.81 -11.35
C VAL A 166 0.72 19.81 -11.84
N TYR A 167 -0.21 20.20 -10.96
CA TYR A 167 -1.60 20.40 -11.35
C TYR A 167 -1.76 21.64 -12.24
N PRO A 168 -2.65 21.62 -13.23
CA PRO A 168 -2.91 22.76 -14.11
C PRO A 168 -3.78 23.83 -13.40
N GLY A 169 -3.31 24.29 -12.25
CA GLY A 169 -3.87 25.36 -11.44
C GLY A 169 -2.89 26.52 -11.29
N PRO A 170 -3.15 27.50 -10.41
CA PRO A 170 -2.18 28.54 -10.10
C PRO A 170 -0.83 27.94 -9.67
N TYR A 171 0.28 28.43 -10.25
CA TYR A 171 1.61 27.88 -9.99
C TYR A 171 2.01 27.93 -8.50
N GLN A 172 1.47 28.89 -7.74
CA GLN A 172 1.64 28.98 -6.29
C GLN A 172 1.19 27.71 -5.54
N TRP A 173 0.29 26.91 -6.13
CA TRP A 173 -0.07 25.63 -5.53
C TRP A 173 1.15 24.72 -5.47
N PHE A 174 1.88 24.60 -6.57
CA PHE A 174 3.11 23.81 -6.62
C PHE A 174 4.17 24.33 -5.65
N GLU A 175 4.38 25.66 -5.60
CA GLU A 175 5.29 26.30 -4.64
C GLU A 175 4.89 26.05 -3.18
N SER A 176 3.60 25.84 -2.91
CA SER A 176 3.05 25.54 -1.59
C SER A 176 3.00 24.03 -1.30
N GLY A 177 3.59 23.19 -2.15
CA GLY A 177 3.60 21.73 -2.00
C GLY A 177 2.29 21.03 -2.42
N ILE A 178 1.36 21.74 -3.07
CA ILE A 178 0.12 21.16 -3.61
C ILE A 178 0.42 20.64 -5.01
N HIS A 179 0.79 19.39 -5.09
CA HIS A 179 1.11 18.68 -6.34
C HIS A 179 0.81 17.19 -6.21
N ARG A 180 0.92 16.43 -7.29
CA ARG A 180 0.76 14.97 -7.26
C ARG A 180 1.94 14.31 -6.54
N TYR A 181 1.66 13.53 -5.51
CA TYR A 181 2.62 12.68 -4.82
C TYR A 181 2.55 11.23 -5.29
N GLY A 182 1.34 10.71 -5.47
CA GLY A 182 1.11 9.29 -5.72
C GLY A 182 1.25 8.46 -4.45
N PHE A 183 0.59 7.29 -4.43
CA PHE A 183 0.56 6.39 -3.27
C PHE A 183 0.64 4.94 -3.70
N HIS A 184 0.68 4.01 -2.75
CA HIS A 184 0.96 2.58 -2.97
C HIS A 184 2.31 2.33 -3.66
N GLY A 185 3.22 3.29 -3.56
CA GLY A 185 4.53 3.24 -4.22
C GLY A 185 5.35 2.02 -3.80
N ILE A 186 5.26 1.60 -2.55
CA ILE A 186 5.91 0.40 -2.02
C ILE A 186 5.47 -0.84 -2.84
N ASN A 187 4.16 -1.00 -3.05
CA ASN A 187 3.65 -2.13 -3.84
C ASN A 187 3.93 -1.98 -5.34
N HIS A 188 3.79 -0.78 -5.91
CA HIS A 188 4.09 -0.56 -7.33
C HIS A 188 5.56 -0.87 -7.65
N GLN A 189 6.49 -0.44 -6.80
CA GLN A 189 7.92 -0.73 -6.93
C GLN A 189 8.21 -2.23 -6.82
N TYR A 190 7.61 -2.89 -5.82
CA TYR A 190 7.74 -4.33 -5.65
C TYR A 190 7.21 -5.10 -6.87
N CYS A 191 6.01 -4.76 -7.35
CA CYS A 191 5.40 -5.40 -8.51
C CYS A 191 6.24 -5.24 -9.79
N ALA A 192 6.84 -4.06 -10.01
CA ALA A 192 7.70 -3.83 -11.17
C ALA A 192 8.96 -4.71 -11.13
N ALA A 193 9.66 -4.75 -9.99
CA ALA A 193 10.83 -5.59 -9.80
C ALA A 193 10.48 -7.08 -9.93
N ARG A 194 9.37 -7.51 -9.33
CA ARG A 194 8.91 -8.90 -9.38
C ARG A 194 8.49 -9.32 -10.79
N ALA A 195 7.84 -8.45 -11.55
CA ALA A 195 7.49 -8.70 -12.94
C ALA A 195 8.73 -8.96 -13.80
N ALA A 196 9.76 -8.11 -13.66
CA ALA A 196 11.03 -8.28 -14.37
C ALA A 196 11.71 -9.61 -14.03
N GLN A 197 11.73 -9.98 -12.75
CA GLN A 197 12.26 -11.26 -12.26
C GLN A 197 11.51 -12.46 -12.84
N LEU A 198 10.18 -12.45 -12.79
CA LEU A 198 9.32 -13.54 -13.31
C LEU A 198 9.51 -13.72 -14.83
N LEU A 199 9.61 -12.63 -15.56
CA LEU A 199 9.81 -12.63 -17.01
C LEU A 199 11.29 -12.83 -17.41
N ARG A 200 12.22 -12.83 -16.46
CA ARG A 200 13.67 -12.88 -16.69
C ARG A 200 14.13 -11.81 -17.68
N ARG A 201 13.59 -10.59 -17.53
CA ARG A 201 13.93 -9.44 -18.35
C ARG A 201 14.52 -8.33 -17.47
N ASP A 202 15.38 -7.50 -18.07
CA ASP A 202 15.85 -6.29 -17.38
C ASP A 202 14.69 -5.32 -17.18
N LEU A 203 14.49 -4.88 -15.93
CA LEU A 203 13.46 -3.93 -15.55
C LEU A 203 13.52 -2.63 -16.35
N ASN A 204 14.74 -2.17 -16.67
CA ASN A 204 14.94 -0.95 -17.45
C ASN A 204 14.48 -1.08 -18.91
N SER A 205 14.32 -2.30 -19.42
CA SER A 205 13.83 -2.55 -20.79
C SER A 205 12.31 -2.64 -20.86
N LEU A 206 11.60 -2.56 -19.74
CA LEU A 206 10.15 -2.83 -19.66
C LEU A 206 9.35 -1.54 -19.54
N LYS A 207 8.23 -1.50 -20.28
CA LYS A 207 7.12 -0.58 -20.08
C LYS A 207 6.01 -1.30 -19.34
N LEU A 208 5.78 -0.94 -18.07
CA LEU A 208 4.80 -1.64 -17.23
C LEU A 208 3.67 -0.69 -16.82
N VAL A 209 2.47 -1.25 -16.76
CA VAL A 209 1.36 -0.66 -16.00
C VAL A 209 1.07 -1.59 -14.83
N THR A 210 1.20 -1.10 -13.61
CA THR A 210 0.86 -1.85 -12.40
C THR A 210 -0.46 -1.36 -11.83
N CYS A 211 -1.35 -2.29 -11.52
CA CYS A 211 -2.69 -2.06 -10.99
C CYS A 211 -2.75 -2.56 -9.55
N HIS A 212 -2.61 -1.66 -8.57
CA HIS A 212 -2.90 -1.96 -7.18
C HIS A 212 -4.40 -1.81 -6.96
N LEU A 213 -5.12 -2.93 -6.85
CA LEU A 213 -6.58 -2.96 -6.71
C LEU A 213 -6.96 -3.59 -5.36
N GLY A 214 -6.98 -2.79 -4.32
CA GLY A 214 -7.42 -3.14 -2.98
C GLY A 214 -8.74 -2.44 -2.61
N ASN A 215 -8.91 -2.10 -1.32
CA ASN A 215 -9.95 -1.16 -0.90
C ASN A 215 -9.64 0.25 -1.43
N GLY A 216 -8.36 0.67 -1.40
CA GLY A 216 -7.83 1.76 -2.21
C GLY A 216 -7.31 1.22 -3.54
N CYS A 217 -7.41 2.02 -4.62
CA CYS A 217 -6.98 1.61 -5.95
C CYS A 217 -6.11 2.67 -6.61
N SER A 218 -5.01 2.23 -7.23
CA SER A 218 -4.16 3.09 -8.06
C SER A 218 -3.51 2.34 -9.21
N LEU A 219 -3.13 3.08 -10.23
CA LEU A 219 -2.27 2.62 -11.32
C LEU A 219 -0.95 3.38 -11.28
N ALA A 220 0.11 2.76 -11.76
CA ALA A 220 1.36 3.44 -12.05
C ALA A 220 1.86 3.04 -13.44
N ALA A 221 2.29 4.03 -14.22
CA ALA A 221 3.06 3.86 -15.44
C ALA A 221 4.54 3.82 -15.08
N ILE A 222 5.24 2.75 -15.45
CA ILE A 222 6.62 2.51 -15.05
C ILE A 222 7.48 2.30 -16.29
N GLN A 223 8.53 3.11 -16.40
CA GLN A 223 9.52 3.03 -17.47
C GLN A 223 10.92 3.12 -16.86
N GLU A 224 11.86 2.35 -17.39
CA GLU A 224 13.26 2.32 -16.90
C GLU A 224 13.33 2.10 -15.36
N GLY A 225 12.42 1.27 -14.83
CA GLY A 225 12.35 0.99 -13.40
C GLY A 225 11.77 2.12 -12.53
N HIS A 226 11.29 3.22 -13.12
CA HIS A 226 10.77 4.38 -12.41
C HIS A 226 9.30 4.66 -12.72
N SER A 227 8.55 5.10 -11.73
CA SER A 227 7.21 5.65 -11.93
C SER A 227 7.32 6.96 -12.71
N ILE A 228 6.63 7.03 -13.86
CA ILE A 228 6.55 8.24 -14.70
C ILE A 228 5.16 8.90 -14.65
N ASP A 229 4.16 8.17 -14.18
CA ASP A 229 2.82 8.68 -13.87
C ASP A 229 2.09 7.74 -12.93
N THR A 230 1.09 8.26 -12.20
CA THR A 230 0.21 7.48 -11.32
C THR A 230 -1.15 8.13 -11.17
N THR A 231 -2.18 7.35 -10.86
CA THR A 231 -3.55 7.86 -10.78
C THR A 231 -3.89 8.56 -9.49
N MET A 232 -3.30 8.18 -8.34
CA MET A 232 -3.48 8.92 -7.09
C MET A 232 -2.70 10.23 -7.14
N GLY A 233 -3.24 11.27 -6.53
CA GLY A 233 -2.75 12.64 -6.68
C GLY A 233 -2.09 13.21 -5.44
N PHE A 234 -2.53 14.42 -5.07
CA PHE A 234 -2.16 15.12 -3.84
C PHE A 234 -2.57 14.34 -2.59
N THR A 235 -3.73 13.68 -2.66
CA THR A 235 -4.25 12.76 -1.64
C THR A 235 -4.56 11.40 -2.28
N PRO A 236 -4.74 10.32 -1.47
CA PRO A 236 -5.13 9.01 -2.00
C PRO A 236 -6.62 8.93 -2.40
N LEU A 237 -7.25 10.06 -2.72
CA LEU A 237 -8.63 10.15 -3.18
C LEU A 237 -8.73 10.18 -4.71
N GLU A 238 -7.82 10.91 -5.39
CA GLU A 238 -7.82 11.07 -6.84
C GLU A 238 -7.61 9.74 -7.57
N GLY A 239 -8.12 9.62 -8.78
CA GLY A 239 -7.87 8.51 -9.69
C GLY A 239 -9.04 7.56 -9.85
N LEU A 240 -8.82 6.28 -9.62
CA LEU A 240 -9.80 5.22 -9.82
C LEU A 240 -10.94 5.27 -8.80
N MET A 241 -12.10 4.76 -9.19
CA MET A 241 -13.16 4.41 -8.23
C MET A 241 -12.65 3.31 -7.29
N MET A 242 -12.95 3.43 -6.00
CA MET A 242 -12.45 2.53 -4.95
C MET A 242 -13.62 1.89 -4.18
N GLY A 243 -13.33 1.20 -3.10
CA GLY A 243 -14.38 0.62 -2.24
C GLY A 243 -15.37 1.67 -1.73
N ASN A 244 -14.84 2.70 -1.04
CA ASN A 244 -15.64 3.75 -0.39
C ASN A 244 -15.28 5.16 -0.87
N ARG A 245 -14.23 5.32 -1.69
CA ARG A 245 -13.78 6.61 -2.23
C ARG A 245 -14.25 6.77 -3.67
N SER A 246 -14.60 8.00 -4.02
CA SER A 246 -15.12 8.32 -5.35
C SER A 246 -14.09 8.12 -6.48
N GLY A 247 -12.80 8.33 -6.21
CA GLY A 247 -11.85 8.63 -7.25
C GLY A 247 -12.08 10.04 -7.83
N SER A 248 -11.57 10.29 -9.03
CA SER A 248 -11.72 11.58 -9.70
C SER A 248 -13.17 11.89 -10.03
N VAL A 249 -13.63 13.06 -9.60
CA VAL A 249 -14.92 13.67 -9.93
C VAL A 249 -14.71 15.07 -10.49
N ASP A 250 -15.71 15.64 -11.17
CA ASP A 250 -15.67 17.03 -11.59
C ASP A 250 -15.66 17.96 -10.36
N PRO A 251 -14.63 18.81 -10.16
CA PRO A 251 -14.58 19.78 -9.07
C PRO A 251 -15.80 20.70 -9.00
N GLY A 252 -16.45 20.94 -10.13
CA GLY A 252 -17.69 21.74 -10.21
C GLY A 252 -18.84 21.16 -9.38
N ILE A 253 -18.87 19.84 -9.18
CA ILE A 253 -19.86 19.17 -8.31
C ILE A 253 -19.71 19.66 -6.87
N LEU A 254 -18.47 19.78 -6.38
CA LEU A 254 -18.19 20.16 -5.00
C LEU A 254 -18.63 21.59 -4.72
N THR A 255 -18.25 22.51 -5.60
CA THR A 255 -18.65 23.92 -5.52
C THR A 255 -20.17 24.11 -5.70
N TYR A 256 -20.81 23.29 -6.55
CA TYR A 256 -22.26 23.28 -6.71
C TYR A 256 -22.98 22.87 -5.42
N LEU A 257 -22.55 21.75 -4.78
CA LEU A 257 -23.16 21.27 -3.53
C LEU A 257 -22.98 22.26 -2.39
N MET A 258 -21.82 22.91 -2.28
CA MET A 258 -21.56 23.96 -1.28
C MET A 258 -22.45 25.19 -1.51
N ARG A 259 -22.55 25.69 -2.75
CA ARG A 259 -23.40 26.84 -3.08
C ARG A 259 -24.88 26.60 -2.83
N GLN A 260 -25.35 25.36 -2.98
CA GLN A 260 -26.71 24.98 -2.65
C GLN A 260 -26.95 24.86 -1.13
N GLY A 261 -25.93 25.05 -0.30
CA GLY A 261 -26.00 24.88 1.15
C GLY A 261 -26.31 23.43 1.57
N ARG A 262 -26.08 22.45 0.68
CA ARG A 262 -26.42 21.05 0.94
C ARG A 262 -25.35 20.34 1.76
N LEU A 263 -24.08 20.68 1.55
CA LEU A 263 -22.92 20.09 2.23
C LEU A 263 -21.92 21.18 2.59
N GLN A 264 -21.35 21.06 3.80
CA GLN A 264 -20.17 21.81 4.21
C GLN A 264 -18.88 21.08 3.75
N ALA A 265 -17.73 21.73 3.86
CA ALA A 265 -16.45 21.17 3.40
C ALA A 265 -16.11 19.83 4.05
N GLN A 266 -16.36 19.67 5.37
CA GLN A 266 -16.12 18.42 6.09
C GLN A 266 -17.06 17.31 5.63
N GLU A 267 -18.34 17.61 5.38
CA GLU A 267 -19.31 16.67 4.86
C GLU A 267 -18.96 16.19 3.45
N ILE A 268 -18.44 17.09 2.60
CA ILE A 268 -17.91 16.75 1.29
C ILE A 268 -16.74 15.78 1.41
N ASP A 269 -15.80 16.05 2.32
CA ASP A 269 -14.66 15.16 2.56
C ASP A 269 -15.12 13.76 3.00
N ASP A 270 -16.09 13.69 3.91
CA ASP A 270 -16.66 12.43 4.38
C ASP A 270 -17.37 11.66 3.25
N VAL A 271 -18.20 12.34 2.46
CA VAL A 271 -18.90 11.74 1.30
C VAL A 271 -17.91 11.17 0.30
N LEU A 272 -16.87 11.92 -0.06
CA LEU A 272 -15.91 11.50 -1.07
C LEU A 272 -15.01 10.35 -0.58
N ASN A 273 -14.64 10.32 0.70
CA ASN A 273 -13.70 9.36 1.25
C ASN A 273 -14.35 8.11 1.87
N LYS A 274 -15.62 8.19 2.32
CA LYS A 274 -16.25 7.13 3.13
C LYS A 274 -17.57 6.60 2.56
N GLU A 275 -18.30 7.41 1.78
CA GLU A 275 -19.68 7.10 1.36
C GLU A 275 -19.84 6.96 -0.16
N SER A 276 -18.73 7.03 -0.90
CA SER A 276 -18.69 6.98 -2.37
C SER A 276 -18.24 5.59 -2.87
N GLY A 277 -17.71 5.53 -4.06
CA GLY A 277 -17.15 4.32 -4.64
C GLY A 277 -18.16 3.20 -4.85
N LEU A 278 -17.71 1.96 -4.70
CA LEU A 278 -18.56 0.77 -4.80
C LEU A 278 -19.72 0.84 -3.81
N LEU A 279 -19.46 1.26 -2.57
CA LEU A 279 -20.48 1.43 -1.53
C LEU A 279 -21.53 2.44 -1.96
N GLY A 280 -21.13 3.64 -2.35
CA GLY A 280 -22.07 4.73 -2.66
C GLY A 280 -22.96 4.42 -3.86
N ILE A 281 -22.40 3.81 -4.91
CA ILE A 281 -23.18 3.43 -6.10
C ILE A 281 -24.07 2.23 -5.82
N SER A 282 -23.54 1.16 -5.24
CA SER A 282 -24.30 -0.07 -5.00
C SER A 282 -25.34 0.11 -3.89
N GLY A 283 -25.02 0.89 -2.86
CA GLY A 283 -25.81 0.99 -1.62
C GLY A 283 -25.74 -0.27 -0.76
N ILE A 284 -24.74 -1.15 -1.00
CA ILE A 284 -24.60 -2.44 -0.33
C ILE A 284 -23.27 -2.51 0.41
N SER A 285 -22.15 -2.39 -0.32
CA SER A 285 -20.83 -2.63 0.24
C SER A 285 -19.73 -2.00 -0.64
N GLY A 286 -18.59 -1.69 -0.01
CA GLY A 286 -17.33 -1.37 -0.69
C GLY A 286 -16.50 -2.60 -1.07
N ASP A 287 -16.95 -3.80 -0.70
CA ASP A 287 -16.24 -5.06 -0.98
C ASP A 287 -16.67 -5.65 -2.34
N MET A 288 -15.70 -5.81 -3.25
CA MET A 288 -15.94 -6.37 -4.58
C MET A 288 -16.55 -7.77 -4.55
N ARG A 289 -16.25 -8.57 -3.53
CA ARG A 289 -16.81 -9.92 -3.37
C ARG A 289 -18.31 -9.87 -3.17
N GLU A 290 -18.79 -8.92 -2.35
CA GLU A 290 -20.22 -8.71 -2.11
C GLU A 290 -20.92 -8.10 -3.32
N ILE A 291 -20.24 -7.20 -4.04
CA ILE A 291 -20.72 -6.66 -5.32
C ILE A 291 -20.96 -7.79 -6.32
N LEU A 292 -19.96 -8.65 -6.55
CA LEU A 292 -20.07 -9.79 -7.48
C LEU A 292 -21.17 -10.79 -7.04
N ALA A 293 -21.26 -11.07 -5.74
CA ALA A 293 -22.34 -11.92 -5.21
C ALA A 293 -23.72 -11.31 -5.43
N SER A 294 -23.87 -9.98 -5.28
CA SER A 294 -25.11 -9.27 -5.52
C SER A 294 -25.49 -9.17 -6.99
N MET A 295 -24.49 -9.07 -7.89
CA MET A 295 -24.71 -9.15 -9.34
C MET A 295 -25.29 -10.52 -9.74
N LYS A 296 -24.80 -11.62 -9.16
CA LYS A 296 -25.37 -12.97 -9.40
C LYS A 296 -26.86 -13.05 -8.97
N ARG A 297 -27.25 -12.24 -7.99
CA ARG A 297 -28.66 -12.07 -7.57
C ARG A 297 -29.43 -11.03 -8.39
N ARG A 298 -28.87 -10.56 -9.51
CA ARG A 298 -29.44 -9.56 -10.43
C ARG A 298 -29.69 -8.18 -9.79
N HIS A 299 -28.90 -7.78 -8.83
CA HIS A 299 -29.03 -6.46 -8.22
C HIS A 299 -28.47 -5.38 -9.18
N SER A 300 -29.35 -4.51 -9.68
CA SER A 300 -29.01 -3.56 -10.76
C SER A 300 -27.92 -2.55 -10.38
N ARG A 301 -27.99 -1.98 -9.15
CA ARG A 301 -26.98 -1.02 -8.69
C ARG A 301 -25.62 -1.67 -8.42
N ALA A 302 -25.56 -2.95 -8.01
CA ALA A 302 -24.31 -3.68 -7.90
C ALA A 302 -23.65 -3.86 -9.28
N LYS A 303 -24.47 -4.20 -10.30
CA LYS A 303 -23.99 -4.28 -11.69
C LYS A 303 -23.48 -2.92 -12.18
N LEU A 304 -24.19 -1.84 -11.91
CA LEU A 304 -23.77 -0.48 -12.28
C LEU A 304 -22.45 -0.11 -11.57
N ALA A 305 -22.30 -0.44 -10.28
CA ALA A 305 -21.08 -0.16 -9.53
C ALA A 305 -19.88 -0.91 -10.12
N PHE A 306 -20.04 -2.19 -10.47
CA PHE A 306 -19.02 -2.98 -11.17
C PHE A 306 -18.67 -2.37 -12.53
N ASP A 307 -19.67 -1.99 -13.33
CA ASP A 307 -19.43 -1.43 -14.67
C ASP A 307 -18.68 -0.10 -14.61
N ILE A 308 -19.02 0.78 -13.66
CA ILE A 308 -18.30 2.04 -13.44
C ILE A 308 -16.86 1.75 -13.02
N TYR A 309 -16.65 0.81 -12.08
CA TYR A 309 -15.33 0.42 -11.61
C TYR A 309 -14.44 -0.06 -12.77
N VAL A 310 -14.96 -0.99 -13.59
CA VAL A 310 -14.25 -1.52 -14.75
C VAL A 310 -13.99 -0.44 -15.80
N HIS A 311 -14.98 0.42 -16.08
CA HIS A 311 -14.84 1.52 -17.04
C HIS A 311 -13.71 2.48 -16.61
N ARG A 312 -13.68 2.89 -15.33
CA ARG A 312 -12.62 3.75 -14.79
C ARG A 312 -11.25 3.07 -14.83
N LEU A 313 -11.20 1.78 -14.54
CA LEU A 313 -9.96 0.99 -14.62
C LEU A 313 -9.43 0.94 -16.05
N GLN A 314 -10.28 0.62 -17.03
CA GLN A 314 -9.92 0.59 -18.46
C GLN A 314 -9.42 1.96 -18.95
N ALA A 315 -10.14 3.02 -18.63
CA ALA A 315 -9.74 4.39 -19.01
C ALA A 315 -8.38 4.76 -18.38
N GLY A 316 -8.17 4.41 -17.11
CA GLY A 316 -6.90 4.63 -16.43
C GLY A 316 -5.75 3.84 -17.04
N ILE A 317 -5.94 2.55 -17.33
CA ILE A 317 -4.92 1.74 -18.03
C ILE A 317 -4.59 2.37 -19.39
N GLY A 318 -5.61 2.76 -20.15
CA GLY A 318 -5.39 3.42 -21.45
C GLY A 318 -4.59 4.71 -21.34
N ALA A 319 -4.84 5.53 -20.32
CA ALA A 319 -4.04 6.74 -20.05
C ALA A 319 -2.58 6.40 -19.74
N MET A 320 -2.32 5.42 -18.87
CA MET A 320 -0.96 4.98 -18.53
C MET A 320 -0.21 4.43 -19.75
N VAL A 321 -0.90 3.65 -20.60
CA VAL A 321 -0.33 3.12 -21.85
C VAL A 321 0.03 4.24 -22.82
N ALA A 322 -0.82 5.28 -22.92
CA ALA A 322 -0.54 6.45 -23.77
C ALA A 322 0.69 7.22 -23.28
N VAL A 323 0.81 7.44 -21.96
CA VAL A 323 1.98 8.11 -21.36
C VAL A 323 3.27 7.32 -21.59
N LEU A 324 3.21 5.98 -21.53
CA LEU A 324 4.35 5.09 -21.81
C LEU A 324 4.70 5.01 -23.30
N GLY A 325 3.80 5.42 -24.22
CA GLY A 325 3.95 5.17 -25.65
C GLY A 325 3.96 3.69 -25.99
N GLY A 326 3.18 2.85 -25.27
CA GLY A 326 3.04 1.41 -25.43
C GLY A 326 3.11 0.68 -24.09
N ILE A 327 3.02 -0.66 -24.11
CA ILE A 327 3.06 -1.49 -22.91
C ILE A 327 3.65 -2.88 -23.22
N ASP A 328 4.55 -3.35 -22.39
CA ASP A 328 5.06 -4.74 -22.42
C ASP A 328 4.32 -5.62 -21.41
N VAL A 329 4.00 -5.08 -20.23
CA VAL A 329 3.47 -5.85 -19.09
C VAL A 329 2.36 -5.09 -18.37
N LEU A 330 1.23 -5.75 -18.18
CA LEU A 330 0.16 -5.32 -17.28
C LEU A 330 0.18 -6.19 -16.03
N VAL A 331 0.25 -5.58 -14.86
CA VAL A 331 0.31 -6.28 -13.57
C VAL A 331 -0.93 -6.00 -12.75
N PHE A 332 -1.59 -7.05 -12.25
CA PHE A 332 -2.67 -6.97 -11.26
C PHE A 332 -2.15 -7.39 -9.89
N SER A 333 -2.43 -6.59 -8.86
CA SER A 333 -1.98 -6.83 -7.48
C SER A 333 -3.02 -6.33 -6.47
N ALA A 334 -2.81 -6.66 -5.22
CA ALA A 334 -3.71 -6.41 -4.09
C ALA A 334 -5.05 -7.18 -4.17
N GLY A 335 -5.87 -7.03 -3.14
CA GLY A 335 -6.98 -7.94 -2.88
C GLY A 335 -7.92 -8.22 -4.06
N VAL A 336 -8.38 -7.21 -4.77
CA VAL A 336 -9.25 -7.36 -5.96
C VAL A 336 -8.41 -7.80 -7.17
N GLY A 337 -7.24 -7.20 -7.37
CA GLY A 337 -6.36 -7.53 -8.49
C GLY A 337 -5.93 -9.00 -8.49
N GLU A 338 -5.58 -9.53 -7.32
CA GLU A 338 -5.14 -10.91 -7.14
C GLU A 338 -6.29 -11.92 -7.22
N ASN A 339 -7.46 -11.60 -6.63
CA ASN A 339 -8.48 -12.61 -6.34
C ASN A 339 -9.77 -12.48 -7.17
N SER A 340 -9.88 -11.50 -8.09
CA SER A 340 -11.08 -11.34 -8.91
C SER A 340 -10.79 -11.56 -10.41
N PRO A 341 -10.93 -12.79 -10.91
CA PRO A 341 -10.81 -13.06 -12.33
C PRO A 341 -11.84 -12.29 -13.17
N GLU A 342 -13.03 -12.01 -12.62
CA GLU A 342 -14.07 -11.24 -13.30
C GLU A 342 -13.63 -9.80 -13.57
N VAL A 343 -12.93 -9.16 -12.61
CA VAL A 343 -12.42 -7.80 -12.79
C VAL A 343 -11.29 -7.78 -13.81
N ARG A 344 -10.36 -8.73 -13.76
CA ARG A 344 -9.23 -8.81 -14.70
C ARG A 344 -9.71 -9.08 -16.13
N ASP A 345 -10.65 -10.04 -16.30
CA ASP A 345 -11.25 -10.33 -17.60
C ASP A 345 -11.95 -9.10 -18.17
N ALA A 346 -12.83 -8.47 -17.38
CA ALA A 346 -13.55 -7.28 -17.81
C ALA A 346 -12.60 -6.11 -18.13
N ALA A 347 -11.56 -5.89 -17.35
CA ALA A 347 -10.56 -4.83 -17.58
C ALA A 347 -9.79 -5.06 -18.89
N CYS A 348 -9.36 -6.30 -19.15
CA CYS A 348 -8.58 -6.65 -20.35
C CYS A 348 -9.39 -6.72 -21.63
N LYS A 349 -10.70 -6.95 -21.56
CA LYS A 349 -11.58 -7.18 -22.72
C LYS A 349 -11.48 -6.11 -23.81
N GLN A 350 -11.31 -4.85 -23.43
CA GLN A 350 -11.21 -3.73 -24.37
C GLN A 350 -9.77 -3.42 -24.81
N LEU A 351 -8.77 -4.13 -24.26
CA LEU A 351 -7.36 -3.87 -24.52
C LEU A 351 -6.77 -4.73 -25.65
N GLY A 352 -7.62 -5.50 -26.36
CA GLY A 352 -7.20 -6.34 -27.49
C GLY A 352 -6.50 -5.59 -28.62
N PHE A 353 -6.77 -4.29 -28.81
CA PHE A 353 -6.10 -3.44 -29.78
C PHE A 353 -4.59 -3.24 -29.48
N LEU A 354 -4.15 -3.52 -28.24
CA LEU A 354 -2.75 -3.53 -27.84
C LEU A 354 -2.07 -4.88 -28.11
N GLY A 355 -2.80 -5.86 -28.66
CA GLY A 355 -2.33 -7.23 -28.80
C GLY A 355 -2.41 -8.03 -27.48
N LEU A 356 -3.09 -7.50 -26.45
CA LEU A 356 -3.30 -8.18 -25.19
C LEU A 356 -4.36 -9.27 -25.33
N LYS A 357 -4.01 -10.50 -24.94
CA LYS A 357 -4.91 -11.64 -24.88
C LYS A 357 -4.75 -12.36 -23.55
N LEU A 358 -5.85 -12.58 -22.83
CA LEU A 358 -5.85 -13.41 -21.62
C LEU A 358 -6.02 -14.89 -21.95
N ASP A 359 -5.35 -15.75 -21.19
CA ASP A 359 -5.71 -17.16 -21.05
C ASP A 359 -6.82 -17.29 -20.00
N ALA A 360 -8.01 -17.68 -20.42
CA ALA A 360 -9.19 -17.76 -19.55
C ALA A 360 -9.01 -18.79 -18.42
N ALA A 361 -8.32 -19.92 -18.70
CA ALA A 361 -8.09 -20.95 -17.70
C ALA A 361 -7.07 -20.50 -16.66
N ALA A 362 -5.96 -19.89 -17.09
CA ALA A 362 -4.96 -19.32 -16.20
C ALA A 362 -5.55 -18.18 -15.36
N ASN A 363 -6.35 -17.30 -15.95
CA ASN A 363 -7.03 -16.23 -15.22
C ASN A 363 -7.98 -16.77 -14.15
N ALA A 364 -8.73 -17.83 -14.42
CA ALA A 364 -9.65 -18.46 -13.47
C ALA A 364 -8.92 -19.16 -12.31
N GLN A 365 -7.74 -19.74 -12.57
CA GLN A 365 -6.89 -20.37 -11.54
C GLN A 365 -6.21 -19.34 -10.65
N HIS A 366 -6.06 -18.09 -11.13
CA HIS A 366 -5.38 -16.97 -10.47
C HIS A 366 -4.11 -17.40 -9.69
N PRO A 367 -3.09 -17.96 -10.38
CA PRO A 367 -1.86 -18.38 -9.71
C PRO A 367 -1.16 -17.16 -9.08
N PRO A 368 -0.72 -17.25 -7.80
CA PRO A 368 0.09 -16.19 -7.24
C PRO A 368 1.42 -16.09 -7.99
N ASP A 369 1.86 -14.87 -8.27
CA ASP A 369 3.07 -14.59 -9.06
C ASP A 369 3.08 -15.33 -10.42
N GLY A 370 1.93 -15.33 -11.10
CA GLY A 370 1.69 -16.07 -12.33
C GLY A 370 1.41 -15.20 -13.53
N ASP A 371 1.78 -15.71 -14.70
CA ASP A 371 1.46 -15.13 -15.99
C ASP A 371 0.13 -15.73 -16.50
N ILE A 372 -0.84 -14.86 -16.76
CA ILE A 372 -2.19 -15.22 -17.23
C ILE A 372 -2.46 -14.75 -18.65
N ALA A 373 -1.42 -14.31 -19.38
CA ALA A 373 -1.55 -13.97 -20.79
C ALA A 373 -1.52 -15.24 -21.65
N ALA A 374 -2.30 -15.24 -22.73
CA ALA A 374 -2.21 -16.29 -23.75
C ALA A 374 -0.79 -16.35 -24.35
N PRO A 375 -0.34 -17.53 -24.85
CA PRO A 375 1.00 -17.69 -25.41
C PRO A 375 1.31 -16.72 -26.55
N ASP A 376 0.30 -16.38 -27.37
CA ASP A 376 0.41 -15.46 -28.49
C ASP A 376 0.07 -14.00 -28.16
N SER A 377 -0.05 -13.66 -26.88
CA SER A 377 -0.27 -12.28 -26.45
C SER A 377 1.00 -11.45 -26.60
N ALA A 378 0.88 -10.29 -27.24
CA ALA A 378 1.99 -9.33 -27.37
C ALA A 378 2.32 -8.64 -26.02
N VAL A 379 1.31 -8.51 -25.13
CA VAL A 379 1.45 -7.92 -23.80
C VAL A 379 1.35 -9.03 -22.76
N ARG A 380 2.32 -9.15 -21.86
CA ARG A 380 2.22 -10.11 -20.75
C ARG A 380 1.28 -9.57 -19.67
N VAL A 381 0.52 -10.43 -19.05
CA VAL A 381 -0.42 -10.07 -17.98
C VAL A 381 -0.09 -10.91 -16.75
N LEU A 382 0.35 -10.25 -15.69
CA LEU A 382 0.81 -10.93 -14.49
C LEU A 382 -0.14 -10.67 -13.32
N ILE A 383 -0.33 -11.70 -12.49
CA ILE A 383 -0.85 -11.54 -11.14
C ILE A 383 0.36 -11.57 -10.20
N ILE A 384 0.58 -10.50 -9.45
CA ILE A 384 1.66 -10.43 -8.47
C ILE A 384 1.06 -10.17 -7.09
N ARG A 385 1.38 -11.05 -6.14
CA ARG A 385 0.93 -10.89 -4.76
C ARG A 385 1.54 -9.63 -4.16
N ALA A 386 0.71 -8.80 -3.53
CA ALA A 386 1.18 -7.66 -2.76
C ALA A 386 2.01 -8.15 -1.56
N GLN A 387 3.25 -7.71 -1.50
CA GLN A 387 4.23 -8.08 -0.47
C GLN A 387 4.82 -6.81 0.15
N GLU A 388 3.93 -5.89 0.58
CA GLU A 388 4.34 -4.59 1.14
C GLU A 388 5.23 -4.78 2.38
N ASP A 389 4.85 -5.70 3.27
CA ASP A 389 5.64 -5.97 4.48
C ASP A 389 7.05 -6.48 4.14
N TRP A 390 7.15 -7.36 3.14
CA TRP A 390 8.44 -7.82 2.63
C TRP A 390 9.24 -6.70 1.98
N ALA A 391 8.59 -5.85 1.19
CA ALA A 391 9.24 -4.70 0.56
C ALA A 391 9.81 -3.73 1.62
N ILE A 392 9.05 -3.47 2.70
CA ILE A 392 9.52 -2.67 3.83
C ILE A 392 10.71 -3.33 4.53
N ALA A 393 10.63 -4.65 4.77
CA ALA A 393 11.74 -5.39 5.39
C ALA A 393 13.03 -5.32 4.56
N ARG A 394 12.92 -5.37 3.23
CA ARG A 394 14.06 -5.20 2.30
C ARG A 394 14.69 -3.81 2.42
N GLU A 395 13.89 -2.76 2.48
CA GLU A 395 14.39 -1.39 2.67
C GLU A 395 15.11 -1.25 4.01
N CYS A 396 14.57 -1.84 5.10
CA CYS A 396 15.24 -1.89 6.39
C CYS A 396 16.58 -2.61 6.31
N TRP A 397 16.62 -3.77 5.64
CA TRP A 397 17.83 -4.57 5.48
C TRP A 397 18.92 -3.81 4.70
N HIS A 398 18.56 -3.13 3.60
CA HIS A 398 19.48 -2.31 2.84
C HIS A 398 20.03 -1.14 3.64
N LEU A 399 19.14 -0.40 4.31
CA LEU A 399 19.52 0.78 5.08
C LEU A 399 20.45 0.42 6.25
N MET A 400 20.16 -0.70 6.95
CA MET A 400 20.97 -1.13 8.10
C MET A 400 22.32 -1.74 7.72
N ARG A 401 22.58 -2.01 6.43
CA ARG A 401 23.86 -2.51 5.91
C ARG A 401 24.61 -1.49 5.08
N ALA A 402 24.05 -0.30 4.88
CA ALA A 402 24.77 0.78 4.22
C ALA A 402 26.01 1.19 5.05
N PRO A 403 27.16 1.51 4.42
CA PRO A 403 28.39 1.87 5.14
C PRO A 403 28.24 3.04 6.14
N GLU A 404 27.34 3.97 5.88
CA GLU A 404 27.01 5.08 6.76
C GLU A 404 26.22 4.68 8.03
N ALA A 405 25.67 3.46 8.05
CA ALA A 405 24.90 2.97 9.20
C ALA A 405 25.76 2.55 10.39
N ASP A 406 27.07 2.30 10.21
CA ASP A 406 27.97 1.90 11.29
C ASP A 406 28.22 3.05 12.29
N ASP A 407 28.25 4.31 11.84
CA ASP A 407 28.32 5.49 12.70
C ASP A 407 27.06 5.65 13.58
N LEU A 408 25.89 5.27 13.07
CA LEU A 408 24.61 5.35 13.78
C LEU A 408 24.40 4.19 14.76
N ARG A 409 25.00 3.02 14.51
CA ARG A 409 25.02 1.89 15.45
C ARG A 409 25.85 2.21 16.71
N CYS A 410 26.96 2.94 16.56
CA CYS A 410 27.78 3.41 17.67
C CYS A 410 27.00 4.35 18.61
N LEU A 411 26.15 5.22 18.09
CA LEU A 411 25.34 6.16 18.90
C LEU A 411 24.26 5.45 19.73
N THR A 412 23.70 4.33 19.24
CA THR A 412 22.69 3.54 19.97
C THR A 412 23.32 2.59 20.99
N LEU A 413 24.54 2.13 20.77
CA LEU A 413 25.28 1.27 21.71
C LEU A 413 25.90 2.04 22.89
N SER A 414 26.31 3.29 22.67
CA SER A 414 26.82 4.15 23.75
C SER A 414 25.76 4.52 24.79
N GLY A 415 24.47 4.51 24.41
CA GLY A 415 23.35 4.67 25.35
C GLY A 415 23.10 3.48 26.28
N LYS A 416 23.61 2.27 25.93
CA LYS A 416 23.44 1.08 26.76
C LYS A 416 24.49 0.92 27.87
N GLU A 417 25.63 1.57 27.76
CA GLU A 417 26.69 1.49 28.81
C GLU A 417 26.51 2.49 29.94
N GLN A 418 25.78 3.59 29.74
CA GLN A 418 25.59 4.60 30.79
C GLN A 418 24.49 4.29 31.82
N THR A 419 23.69 3.23 31.62
CA THR A 419 22.62 2.82 32.56
C THR A 419 23.03 1.68 33.50
N ARG A 420 24.30 1.31 33.57
CA ARG A 420 24.79 0.22 34.46
C ARG A 420 25.59 0.69 35.67
N THR A 421 25.68 2.02 35.92
CA THR A 421 26.34 2.52 37.15
C THR A 421 25.52 3.71 37.65
N LEU A 422 24.50 3.42 38.44
CA LEU A 422 24.05 4.19 39.62
C LEU A 422 23.06 3.34 40.41
#